data_1ea2957fd6d71509809529d26e3753db
#
_entry.id   1ea2957fd6d71509809529d26e3753db
#
_cell.length_a   1.000
_cell.length_b   1.000
_cell.length_c   1.000
_cell.angle_alpha   90.00
_cell.angle_beta   90.00
_cell.angle_gamma   90.00
#
_symmetry.space_group_name_H-M   'P 1'
#
loop_
_entity.id
_entity.type
_entity.pdbx_description
1 polymer ?
#
loop_
_entity_poly.entity_id
_entity_poly.type
_entity_poly.pdbx_seq_one_letter_code
_entity_poly.pdbx_strand_id
1 'polypeptide(L)'
;IAKLFEKGGRRLFARNIRGYLGEDTKVNKDLEMTLKSAPEFFWYFNNGITVICDRAKLRESKGEKFLDVWNPQIINGQQTARTLSRFPEGDATLLVKVMHIPRSSEDELSGSFDLLISKMVKATNWQNSIDMIDLRSNDYIQIRLDRNLRKLRYHYIRKRKSKKEIALEEAKGEKPFARIKSYELAEATCACIMDPATIREGKAALFEEANYSIIFDSQRSPHEFLTYYWIDRIARSRSRGYPSRYYARYHVDNLVWTLLSKTLRKHSNQARFVNAIERRNSEGW
;
A
#
# COMPACT_ATOMS: atom_id res chain seq x y z
N ILE A 1 8.68 -2.96 27.45
CA ILE A 1 9.19 -2.03 26.41
C ILE A 1 9.59 -0.70 27.01
N ALA A 2 8.77 -0.06 27.86
CA ALA A 2 9.10 1.21 28.49
C ALA A 2 10.45 1.16 29.22
N LYS A 3 10.68 0.15 30.08
CA LYS A 3 11.96 -0.06 30.79
C LYS A 3 13.14 -0.29 29.84
N LEU A 4 12.92 -0.99 28.72
CA LEU A 4 13.96 -1.18 27.70
C LEU A 4 14.32 0.13 27.03
N PHE A 5 13.30 0.95 26.72
CA PHE A 5 13.48 2.27 26.10
C PHE A 5 14.19 3.25 27.05
N GLU A 6 13.81 3.26 28.31
CA GLU A 6 14.45 4.09 29.36
C GLU A 6 15.96 3.82 29.46
N LYS A 7 16.36 2.53 29.47
CA LYS A 7 17.77 2.13 29.56
C LYS A 7 18.54 2.34 28.26
N GLY A 8 17.94 2.06 27.11
CA GLY A 8 18.61 2.05 25.81
C GLY A 8 18.51 3.35 25.02
N GLY A 9 17.46 4.13 25.23
CA GLY A 9 17.20 5.40 24.55
C GLY A 9 17.34 5.32 23.04
N ARG A 10 17.99 6.30 22.43
CA ARG A 10 18.23 6.37 20.98
C ARG A 10 19.11 5.24 20.45
N ARG A 11 19.96 4.65 21.30
CA ARG A 11 20.86 3.55 20.90
C ARG A 11 20.10 2.31 20.45
N LEU A 12 18.87 2.09 20.96
CA LEU A 12 18.01 0.97 20.53
C LEU A 12 17.67 1.00 19.04
N PHE A 13 17.77 2.13 18.38
CA PHE A 13 17.39 2.33 16.98
C PHE A 13 18.58 2.60 16.07
N ALA A 14 19.81 2.45 16.53
CA ALA A 14 21.01 2.80 15.77
C ALA A 14 21.11 2.02 14.44
N ARG A 15 20.52 0.84 14.34
CA ARG A 15 20.50 -0.01 13.14
C ARG A 15 19.17 0.02 12.37
N ASN A 16 18.21 0.85 12.81
CA ASN A 16 16.95 0.99 12.08
C ASN A 16 17.16 1.92 10.88
N ILE A 17 16.76 1.45 9.69
CA ILE A 17 16.91 2.22 8.44
C ILE A 17 15.82 3.28 8.24
N ARG A 18 14.71 3.20 8.99
CA ARG A 18 13.65 4.20 8.97
C ARG A 18 13.85 5.18 10.11
N GLY A 19 13.94 6.45 9.77
CA GLY A 19 13.86 7.54 10.77
C GLY A 19 12.51 7.55 11.47
N TYR A 20 12.48 8.14 12.65
CA TYR A 20 11.22 8.41 13.34
C TYR A 20 10.44 9.50 12.57
N LEU A 21 9.21 9.17 12.15
CA LEU A 21 8.39 10.07 11.33
C LEU A 21 7.72 11.21 12.12
N GLY A 22 8.00 11.33 13.43
CA GLY A 22 7.37 12.30 14.32
C GLY A 22 6.14 11.73 15.03
N GLU A 23 5.62 12.52 15.98
CA GLU A 23 4.49 12.10 16.84
C GLU A 23 3.13 12.24 16.16
N ASP A 24 3.01 13.18 15.23
CA ASP A 24 1.75 13.56 14.59
C ASP A 24 1.33 12.70 13.41
N THR A 25 2.00 11.59 13.18
CA THR A 25 1.60 10.67 12.08
C THR A 25 0.28 9.97 12.41
N LYS A 26 -0.54 9.71 11.38
CA LYS A 26 -1.79 8.96 11.51
C LYS A 26 -1.55 7.63 12.25
N VAL A 27 -0.47 6.91 11.90
CA VAL A 27 -0.11 5.63 12.53
C VAL A 27 0.09 5.79 14.04
N ASN A 28 0.79 6.83 14.49
CA ASN A 28 1.01 7.06 15.93
C ASN A 28 -0.29 7.42 16.64
N LYS A 29 -1.16 8.22 16.02
CA LYS A 29 -2.49 8.55 16.58
C LYS A 29 -3.37 7.32 16.73
N ASP A 30 -3.38 6.45 15.72
CA ASP A 30 -4.14 5.18 15.75
C ASP A 30 -3.59 4.24 16.85
N LEU A 31 -2.26 4.14 17.01
CA LEU A 31 -1.61 3.39 18.09
C LEU A 31 -2.01 3.94 19.47
N GLU A 32 -1.95 5.25 19.65
CA GLU A 32 -2.32 5.90 20.91
C GLU A 32 -3.82 5.74 21.22
N MET A 33 -4.66 5.85 20.21
CA MET A 33 -6.10 5.63 20.36
C MET A 33 -6.38 4.20 20.84
N THR A 34 -5.76 3.20 20.23
CA THR A 34 -5.92 1.80 20.64
C THR A 34 -5.43 1.59 22.08
N LEU A 35 -4.29 2.15 22.47
CA LEU A 35 -3.77 2.03 23.83
C LEU A 35 -4.66 2.68 24.88
N LYS A 36 -5.38 3.75 24.52
CA LYS A 36 -6.30 4.46 25.44
C LYS A 36 -7.67 3.86 25.55
N SER A 37 -8.20 3.34 24.43
CA SER A 37 -9.61 2.92 24.35
C SER A 37 -9.83 1.41 24.40
N ALA A 38 -8.84 0.61 23.94
CA ALA A 38 -8.97 -0.84 23.82
C ALA A 38 -7.59 -1.54 23.85
N PRO A 39 -6.82 -1.41 24.96
CA PRO A 39 -5.45 -1.93 25.05
C PRO A 39 -5.36 -3.44 24.85
N GLU A 40 -6.41 -4.21 25.20
CA GLU A 40 -6.51 -5.64 24.99
C GLU A 40 -6.44 -6.06 23.51
N PHE A 41 -6.89 -5.19 22.60
CA PHE A 41 -6.81 -5.44 21.16
C PHE A 41 -5.47 -5.01 20.52
N PHE A 42 -4.57 -4.40 21.28
CA PHE A 42 -3.31 -3.90 20.76
C PHE A 42 -2.47 -4.99 20.09
N TRP A 43 -2.50 -6.21 20.63
CA TRP A 43 -1.88 -7.40 20.06
C TRP A 43 -2.35 -7.70 18.62
N TYR A 44 -3.66 -7.55 18.37
CA TYR A 44 -4.25 -7.89 17.07
C TYR A 44 -4.00 -6.83 16.00
N PHE A 45 -3.86 -5.57 16.41
CA PHE A 45 -3.75 -4.44 15.49
C PHE A 45 -2.30 -4.04 15.22
N ASN A 46 -1.34 -4.67 15.89
CA ASN A 46 0.07 -4.35 15.76
C ASN A 46 0.92 -5.55 15.33
N ASN A 47 1.83 -5.30 14.39
CA ASN A 47 2.79 -6.31 13.92
C ASN A 47 3.93 -6.58 14.93
N GLY A 48 3.89 -5.94 16.10
CA GLY A 48 4.91 -6.07 17.11
C GLY A 48 6.22 -5.35 16.81
N ILE A 49 7.26 -5.75 17.51
CA ILE A 49 8.62 -5.23 17.32
C ILE A 49 9.60 -6.35 17.06
N THR A 50 10.63 -6.07 16.28
CA THR A 50 11.74 -7.00 16.05
C THR A 50 13.02 -6.42 16.66
N VAL A 51 13.61 -7.20 17.54
CA VAL A 51 14.85 -6.88 18.27
C VAL A 51 15.92 -7.87 17.87
N ILE A 52 17.10 -7.38 17.55
CA ILE A 52 18.33 -8.21 17.47
C ILE A 52 19.17 -7.95 18.70
N CYS A 53 19.93 -8.92 19.15
CA CYS A 53 20.83 -8.80 20.28
C CYS A 53 22.04 -9.72 20.16
N ASP A 54 23.14 -9.35 20.84
CA ASP A 54 24.38 -10.14 20.82
C ASP A 54 24.26 -11.41 21.69
N ARG A 55 23.39 -11.37 22.70
CA ARG A 55 23.10 -12.50 23.61
C ARG A 55 21.68 -12.37 24.15
N ALA A 56 21.00 -13.50 24.30
CA ALA A 56 19.73 -13.59 25.01
C ALA A 56 19.77 -14.77 26.00
N LYS A 57 19.22 -14.58 27.20
CA LYS A 57 19.12 -15.60 28.22
C LYS A 57 17.76 -15.54 28.92
N LEU A 58 17.06 -16.66 28.91
CA LEU A 58 15.82 -16.79 29.66
C LEU A 58 16.16 -16.99 31.16
N ARG A 59 15.50 -16.27 32.03
CA ARG A 59 15.61 -16.32 33.47
C ARG A 59 14.23 -16.41 34.09
N GLU A 60 14.08 -17.24 35.11
CA GLU A 60 12.88 -17.30 35.92
C GLU A 60 13.19 -16.77 37.34
N SER A 61 12.30 -15.94 37.86
CA SER A 61 12.44 -15.39 39.23
C SER A 61 11.04 -15.15 39.79
N LYS A 62 10.74 -15.69 40.95
CA LYS A 62 9.48 -15.56 41.68
C LYS A 62 8.25 -15.98 40.84
N GLY A 63 8.38 -17.02 39.99
CA GLY A 63 7.31 -17.48 39.11
C GLY A 63 7.10 -16.67 37.83
N GLU A 64 7.85 -15.60 37.63
CA GLU A 64 7.83 -14.80 36.42
C GLU A 64 9.01 -15.14 35.51
N LYS A 65 8.76 -15.11 34.20
CA LYS A 65 9.80 -15.36 33.17
C LYS A 65 10.32 -14.04 32.62
N PHE A 66 11.63 -13.92 32.61
CA PHE A 66 12.36 -12.76 32.10
C PHE A 66 13.25 -13.18 30.94
N LEU A 67 13.39 -12.30 29.94
CA LEU A 67 14.38 -12.45 28.90
C LEU A 67 15.42 -11.34 29.06
N ASP A 68 16.60 -11.71 29.53
CA ASP A 68 17.73 -10.80 29.60
C ASP A 68 18.39 -10.71 28.22
N VAL A 69 18.60 -9.50 27.72
CA VAL A 69 19.17 -9.23 26.39
C VAL A 69 20.37 -8.30 26.49
N TRP A 70 21.42 -8.57 25.73
CA TRP A 70 22.62 -7.76 25.67
C TRP A 70 22.72 -7.06 24.33
N ASN A 71 23.01 -5.76 24.36
CA ASN A 71 23.13 -4.87 23.23
C ASN A 71 21.90 -4.95 22.27
N PRO A 72 20.66 -4.79 22.79
CA PRO A 72 19.47 -4.89 21.98
C PRO A 72 19.37 -3.74 20.97
N GLN A 73 18.95 -4.08 19.74
CA GLN A 73 18.67 -3.12 18.67
C GLN A 73 17.30 -3.40 18.08
N ILE A 74 16.41 -2.42 18.04
CA ILE A 74 15.09 -2.54 17.44
C ILE A 74 15.23 -2.23 15.95
N ILE A 75 15.06 -3.25 15.12
CA ILE A 75 15.19 -3.13 13.66
C ILE A 75 13.86 -2.96 12.94
N ASN A 76 12.74 -3.28 13.58
CA ASN A 76 11.38 -3.03 13.08
C ASN A 76 10.45 -2.69 14.25
N GLY A 77 9.40 -1.88 14.00
CA GLY A 77 8.44 -1.45 15.01
C GLY A 77 8.89 -0.24 15.84
N GLN A 78 9.71 0.66 15.28
CA GLN A 78 10.20 1.86 15.98
C GLN A 78 9.05 2.76 16.45
N GLN A 79 8.01 2.96 15.61
CA GLN A 79 6.85 3.77 15.98
C GLN A 79 6.14 3.15 17.20
N THR A 80 5.83 1.86 17.11
CA THR A 80 5.20 1.08 18.19
C THR A 80 6.00 1.16 19.49
N ALA A 81 7.32 0.94 19.42
CA ALA A 81 8.19 0.99 20.60
C ALA A 81 8.21 2.38 21.27
N ARG A 82 8.28 3.45 20.47
CA ARG A 82 8.26 4.83 20.96
C ARG A 82 6.88 5.21 21.51
N THR A 83 5.80 4.81 20.88
CA THR A 83 4.46 5.07 21.39
C THR A 83 4.26 4.36 22.72
N LEU A 84 4.59 3.06 22.81
CA LEU A 84 4.50 2.31 24.07
C LEU A 84 5.36 2.87 25.20
N SER A 85 6.50 3.47 24.91
CA SER A 85 7.34 4.08 25.94
C SER A 85 6.68 5.28 26.65
N ARG A 86 5.68 5.88 26.03
CA ARG A 86 4.87 6.98 26.61
C ARG A 86 3.67 6.49 27.43
N PHE A 87 3.37 5.19 27.37
CA PHE A 87 2.28 4.53 28.09
C PHE A 87 2.82 3.39 28.98
N PRO A 88 3.63 3.70 30.02
CA PRO A 88 4.34 2.68 30.81
C PRO A 88 3.41 1.80 31.67
N GLU A 89 2.23 2.31 32.02
CA GLU A 89 1.28 1.66 32.93
C GLU A 89 0.12 0.95 32.22
N GLY A 90 0.19 0.82 30.88
CA GLY A 90 -0.89 0.18 30.12
C GLY A 90 -0.78 -1.35 30.12
N ASP A 91 -1.92 -2.03 30.16
CA ASP A 91 -2.04 -3.51 30.10
C ASP A 91 -1.98 -4.09 28.67
N ALA A 92 -1.44 -3.33 27.74
CA ALA A 92 -1.35 -3.77 26.35
C ALA A 92 -0.31 -4.88 26.16
N THR A 93 -0.73 -5.96 25.50
CA THR A 93 0.17 -7.05 25.08
C THR A 93 0.76 -6.75 23.70
N LEU A 94 2.03 -7.12 23.51
CA LEU A 94 2.76 -6.87 22.26
C LEU A 94 3.56 -8.11 21.86
N LEU A 95 3.57 -8.43 20.56
CA LEU A 95 4.50 -9.41 20.00
C LEU A 95 5.91 -8.83 19.95
N VAL A 96 6.86 -9.52 20.57
CA VAL A 96 8.28 -9.16 20.51
C VAL A 96 9.06 -10.33 19.91
N LYS A 97 9.58 -10.16 18.70
CA LYS A 97 10.50 -11.11 18.08
C LYS A 97 11.92 -10.75 18.48
N VAL A 98 12.57 -11.62 19.26
CA VAL A 98 13.98 -11.43 19.65
C VAL A 98 14.85 -12.41 18.85
N MET A 99 15.86 -11.89 18.17
CA MET A 99 16.83 -12.67 17.42
C MET A 99 18.21 -12.49 18.02
N HIS A 100 18.72 -13.58 18.59
CA HIS A 100 20.09 -13.67 19.06
C HIS A 100 21.02 -13.91 17.87
N ILE A 101 21.93 -13.00 17.63
CA ILE A 101 22.94 -13.07 16.58
C ILE A 101 24.30 -12.91 17.26
N PRO A 102 24.96 -14.04 17.58
CA PRO A 102 26.27 -14.00 18.22
C PRO A 102 27.27 -13.32 17.30
N ARG A 103 28.15 -12.52 17.86
CA ARG A 103 29.27 -11.92 17.14
C ARG A 103 30.49 -12.82 17.32
N SER A 104 31.15 -13.14 16.22
CA SER A 104 32.50 -13.69 16.24
C SER A 104 33.50 -12.59 15.88
N SER A 105 34.75 -12.76 16.35
CA SER A 105 35.85 -11.84 16.01
C SER A 105 36.16 -11.84 14.50
N GLU A 106 35.94 -12.97 13.81
CA GLU A 106 36.10 -13.08 12.36
C GLU A 106 35.01 -12.35 11.59
N ASP A 107 33.77 -12.34 12.08
CA ASP A 107 32.65 -11.62 11.46
C ASP A 107 32.83 -10.10 11.54
N GLU A 108 33.44 -9.61 12.62
CA GLU A 108 33.75 -8.18 12.78
C GLU A 108 34.82 -7.72 11.77
N LEU A 109 35.84 -8.56 11.55
CA LEU A 109 36.93 -8.25 10.60
C LEU A 109 36.47 -8.34 9.13
N SER A 110 35.54 -9.24 8.82
CA SER A 110 35.06 -9.44 7.44
C SER A 110 33.90 -8.52 7.05
N GLY A 111 33.29 -7.79 7.99
CA GLY A 111 32.06 -7.00 7.76
C GLY A 111 30.83 -7.85 7.44
N SER A 112 30.91 -9.17 7.54
CA SER A 112 29.83 -10.10 7.20
C SER A 112 28.63 -9.93 8.14
N PHE A 113 28.88 -9.67 9.40
CA PHE A 113 27.85 -9.37 10.40
C PHE A 113 27.00 -8.15 10.01
N ASP A 114 27.62 -7.03 9.66
CA ASP A 114 26.92 -5.82 9.27
C ASP A 114 26.12 -6.00 7.97
N LEU A 115 26.63 -6.80 7.04
CA LEU A 115 25.93 -7.16 5.82
C LEU A 115 24.68 -8.01 6.10
N LEU A 116 24.80 -9.01 7.01
CA LEU A 116 23.67 -9.83 7.44
C LEU A 116 22.58 -8.97 8.10
N ILE A 117 22.96 -8.14 9.07
CA ILE A 117 22.04 -7.22 9.73
C ILE A 117 21.37 -6.27 8.72
N SER A 118 22.12 -5.72 7.78
CA SER A 118 21.58 -4.86 6.72
C SER A 118 20.53 -5.57 5.87
N LYS A 119 20.77 -6.83 5.49
CA LYS A 119 19.80 -7.67 4.77
C LYS A 119 18.56 -7.95 5.61
N MET A 120 18.72 -8.27 6.89
CA MET A 120 17.60 -8.53 7.82
C MET A 120 16.76 -7.29 8.02
N VAL A 121 17.38 -6.13 8.24
CA VAL A 121 16.70 -4.85 8.40
C VAL A 121 15.89 -4.50 7.14
N LYS A 122 16.48 -4.68 5.95
CA LYS A 122 15.76 -4.50 4.68
C LYS A 122 14.58 -5.45 4.57
N ALA A 123 14.79 -6.75 4.80
CA ALA A 123 13.74 -7.76 4.67
C ALA A 123 12.57 -7.52 5.63
N THR A 124 12.85 -7.17 6.90
CA THR A 124 11.81 -6.93 7.90
C THR A 124 11.04 -5.63 7.68
N ASN A 125 11.67 -4.61 7.10
CA ASN A 125 11.02 -3.34 6.80
C ASN A 125 10.30 -3.34 5.44
N TRP A 126 10.71 -4.21 4.51
CA TRP A 126 10.02 -4.35 3.20
C TRP A 126 8.69 -5.10 3.28
N GLN A 127 8.50 -5.92 4.32
CA GLN A 127 7.28 -6.71 4.48
C GLN A 127 6.05 -5.87 4.90
N ASN A 128 6.20 -4.60 5.26
CA ASN A 128 5.17 -3.83 5.97
C ASN A 128 4.68 -2.55 5.28
N SER A 129 4.91 -2.33 4.01
CA SER A 129 4.09 -1.36 3.29
C SER A 129 2.90 -2.08 2.66
N ILE A 130 1.87 -2.32 3.44
CA ILE A 130 0.54 -2.56 2.86
C ILE A 130 0.19 -1.28 2.11
N ASP A 131 0.29 -1.34 0.80
CA ASP A 131 -0.14 -0.27 -0.06
C ASP A 131 -1.66 -0.11 0.11
N MET A 132 -2.16 1.11 0.23
CA MET A 132 -3.60 1.38 0.33
C MET A 132 -4.37 0.70 -0.82
N ILE A 133 -3.74 0.54 -1.97
CA ILE A 133 -4.27 -0.19 -3.12
C ILE A 133 -4.51 -1.67 -2.77
N ASP A 134 -3.55 -2.32 -2.11
CA ASP A 134 -3.66 -3.72 -1.71
C ASP A 134 -4.73 -3.90 -0.61
N LEU A 135 -4.81 -2.94 0.33
CA LEU A 135 -5.82 -2.94 1.39
C LEU A 135 -7.24 -2.91 0.82
N ARG A 136 -7.49 -2.04 -0.17
CA ARG A 136 -8.79 -1.91 -0.82
C ARG A 136 -9.13 -3.03 -1.81
N SER A 137 -8.17 -3.88 -2.14
CA SER A 137 -8.33 -4.88 -3.20
C SER A 137 -9.46 -5.89 -2.96
N ASN A 138 -9.89 -6.09 -1.71
CA ASN A 138 -10.98 -6.99 -1.32
C ASN A 138 -12.31 -6.27 -1.08
N ASP A 139 -12.37 -4.96 -1.24
CA ASP A 139 -13.62 -4.21 -1.08
C ASP A 139 -14.67 -4.68 -2.08
N TYR A 140 -15.93 -4.66 -1.65
CA TYR A 140 -17.06 -5.11 -2.48
C TYR A 140 -17.08 -4.46 -3.86
N ILE A 141 -16.80 -3.15 -3.94
CA ILE A 141 -16.79 -2.42 -5.21
C ILE A 141 -15.70 -2.95 -6.16
N GLN A 142 -14.50 -3.28 -5.64
CA GLN A 142 -13.40 -3.81 -6.42
C GLN A 142 -13.72 -5.22 -6.97
N ILE A 143 -14.35 -6.06 -6.14
CA ILE A 143 -14.79 -7.41 -6.54
C ILE A 143 -15.89 -7.31 -7.59
N ARG A 144 -16.85 -6.41 -7.41
CA ARG A 144 -17.94 -6.17 -8.36
C ARG A 144 -17.42 -5.66 -9.70
N LEU A 145 -16.47 -4.73 -9.69
CA LEU A 145 -15.81 -4.24 -10.90
C LEU A 145 -15.07 -5.35 -11.65
N ASP A 146 -14.27 -6.15 -10.95
CA ASP A 146 -13.57 -7.30 -11.56
C ASP A 146 -14.55 -8.20 -12.30
N ARG A 147 -15.66 -8.59 -11.63
CA ARG A 147 -16.69 -9.43 -12.23
C ARG A 147 -17.35 -8.80 -13.45
N ASN A 148 -17.71 -7.54 -13.36
CA ASN A 148 -18.45 -6.86 -14.41
C ASN A 148 -17.57 -6.50 -15.62
N LEU A 149 -16.33 -6.05 -15.38
CA LEU A 149 -15.38 -5.76 -16.44
C LEU A 149 -14.95 -7.03 -17.18
N ARG A 150 -14.86 -8.16 -16.48
CA ARG A 150 -14.57 -9.46 -17.08
C ARG A 150 -15.67 -9.89 -18.06
N LYS A 151 -16.95 -9.63 -17.77
CA LYS A 151 -18.07 -9.86 -18.72
C LYS A 151 -17.95 -9.02 -19.99
N LEU A 152 -17.30 -7.88 -19.91
CA LEU A 152 -17.00 -6.99 -21.04
C LEU A 152 -15.63 -7.28 -21.68
N ARG A 153 -15.00 -8.43 -21.36
CA ARG A 153 -13.70 -8.87 -21.87
C ARG A 153 -12.54 -7.96 -21.47
N TYR A 154 -12.63 -7.29 -20.31
CA TYR A 154 -11.52 -6.58 -19.71
C TYR A 154 -10.99 -7.35 -18.51
N HIS A 155 -9.66 -7.49 -18.42
CA HIS A 155 -9.01 -8.10 -17.26
C HIS A 155 -8.65 -7.02 -16.25
N TYR A 156 -9.47 -6.88 -15.19
CA TYR A 156 -9.25 -5.94 -14.11
C TYR A 156 -8.32 -6.54 -13.05
N ILE A 157 -7.15 -5.89 -12.85
CA ILE A 157 -6.13 -6.35 -11.93
C ILE A 157 -6.25 -5.52 -10.63
N ARG A 158 -7.04 -6.01 -9.69
CA ARG A 158 -7.27 -5.37 -8.39
C ARG A 158 -6.19 -5.69 -7.35
N LYS A 159 -5.47 -6.81 -7.49
CA LYS A 159 -4.39 -7.27 -6.61
C LYS A 159 -3.08 -7.30 -7.37
N ARG A 160 -1.98 -7.08 -6.67
CA ARG A 160 -0.66 -7.33 -7.25
C ARG A 160 -0.52 -8.81 -7.57
N LYS A 161 -0.25 -9.12 -8.82
CA LYS A 161 0.00 -10.47 -9.31
C LYS A 161 1.28 -10.48 -10.13
N SER A 162 1.97 -11.61 -10.08
CA SER A 162 3.12 -11.83 -10.97
C SER A 162 2.66 -11.94 -12.43
N LYS A 163 3.57 -11.64 -13.36
CA LYS A 163 3.28 -11.81 -14.80
C LYS A 163 2.83 -13.26 -15.13
N LYS A 164 3.41 -14.24 -14.41
CA LYS A 164 3.09 -15.67 -14.58
C LYS A 164 1.67 -16.00 -14.13
N GLU A 165 1.22 -15.43 -13.00
CA GLU A 165 -0.16 -15.62 -12.51
C GLU A 165 -1.18 -14.98 -13.44
N ILE A 166 -0.90 -13.78 -13.95
CA ILE A 166 -1.76 -13.10 -14.93
C ILE A 166 -1.88 -13.93 -16.20
N ALA A 167 -0.75 -14.42 -16.73
CA ALA A 167 -0.74 -15.26 -17.93
C ALA A 167 -1.51 -16.59 -17.74
N LEU A 168 -1.41 -17.21 -16.56
CA LEU A 168 -2.15 -18.44 -16.22
C LEU A 168 -3.67 -18.22 -16.13
N GLU A 169 -4.10 -17.07 -15.60
CA GLU A 169 -5.53 -16.72 -15.55
C GLU A 169 -6.09 -16.47 -16.95
N GLU A 170 -5.33 -15.82 -17.81
CA GLU A 170 -5.72 -15.53 -19.19
C GLU A 170 -5.73 -16.77 -20.08
N ALA A 171 -4.84 -17.74 -19.82
CA ALA A 171 -4.82 -19.01 -20.55
C ALA A 171 -6.06 -19.88 -20.28
N LYS A 172 -6.80 -19.60 -19.19
CA LYS A 172 -8.03 -20.33 -18.83
C LYS A 172 -9.31 -19.76 -19.46
N GLY A 173 -9.21 -18.65 -20.20
CA GLY A 173 -10.36 -17.96 -20.79
C GLY A 173 -10.05 -17.32 -22.13
N GLU A 174 -11.01 -16.56 -22.66
CA GLU A 174 -10.79 -15.77 -23.86
C GLU A 174 -9.76 -14.66 -23.60
N LYS A 175 -8.95 -14.34 -24.60
CA LYS A 175 -7.97 -13.25 -24.54
C LYS A 175 -8.69 -11.94 -24.22
N PRO A 176 -8.30 -11.25 -23.14
CA PRO A 176 -8.93 -9.99 -22.76
C PRO A 176 -8.64 -8.92 -23.80
N PHE A 177 -9.60 -8.01 -24.01
CA PHE A 177 -9.44 -6.85 -24.87
C PHE A 177 -8.36 -5.90 -24.32
N ALA A 178 -8.38 -5.66 -23.02
CA ALA A 178 -7.34 -4.91 -22.33
C ALA A 178 -7.18 -5.37 -20.88
N ARG A 179 -5.97 -5.12 -20.34
CA ARG A 179 -5.64 -5.27 -18.91
C ARG A 179 -5.69 -3.91 -18.25
N ILE A 180 -6.46 -3.79 -17.19
CA ILE A 180 -6.66 -2.54 -16.45
C ILE A 180 -6.24 -2.77 -15.00
N LYS A 181 -5.21 -2.08 -14.54
CA LYS A 181 -4.83 -2.09 -13.12
C LYS A 181 -5.73 -1.16 -12.33
N SER A 182 -6.03 -1.50 -11.08
CA SER A 182 -6.93 -0.70 -10.23
C SER A 182 -6.49 0.76 -10.13
N TYR A 183 -5.20 1.03 -10.00
CA TYR A 183 -4.69 2.40 -9.93
C TYR A 183 -4.79 3.16 -11.28
N GLU A 184 -4.69 2.48 -12.43
CA GLU A 184 -4.88 3.10 -13.74
C GLU A 184 -6.32 3.55 -13.93
N LEU A 185 -7.26 2.74 -13.45
CA LEU A 185 -8.68 3.10 -13.45
C LEU A 185 -8.97 4.24 -12.48
N ALA A 186 -8.32 4.24 -11.30
CA ALA A 186 -8.44 5.32 -10.32
C ALA A 186 -7.91 6.64 -10.87
N GLU A 187 -6.71 6.64 -11.49
CA GLU A 187 -6.12 7.83 -12.14
C GLU A 187 -7.05 8.39 -13.23
N ALA A 188 -7.55 7.54 -14.13
CA ALA A 188 -8.43 7.93 -15.21
C ALA A 188 -9.77 8.50 -14.70
N THR A 189 -10.36 7.86 -13.70
CA THR A 189 -11.60 8.33 -13.09
C THR A 189 -11.38 9.67 -12.38
N CYS A 190 -10.35 9.79 -11.55
CA CYS A 190 -9.98 11.03 -10.87
C CYS A 190 -9.76 12.16 -11.86
N ALA A 191 -8.97 11.92 -12.93
CA ALA A 191 -8.70 12.92 -13.96
C ALA A 191 -9.98 13.46 -14.60
N CYS A 192 -10.96 12.61 -14.86
CA CYS A 192 -12.22 13.01 -15.50
C CYS A 192 -13.14 13.79 -14.56
N ILE A 193 -13.28 13.37 -13.29
CA ILE A 193 -14.39 13.83 -12.42
C ILE A 193 -13.96 14.65 -11.20
N MET A 194 -12.68 14.71 -10.91
CA MET A 194 -12.10 15.44 -9.78
C MET A 194 -11.06 16.46 -10.27
N ASP A 195 -10.43 17.16 -9.32
CA ASP A 195 -9.27 17.98 -9.64
C ASP A 195 -8.08 17.07 -10.04
N PRO A 196 -7.55 17.21 -11.27
CA PRO A 196 -6.40 16.44 -11.72
C PRO A 196 -5.15 16.60 -10.82
N ALA A 197 -5.06 17.67 -10.04
CA ALA A 197 -3.97 17.89 -9.07
C ALA A 197 -3.92 16.80 -8.00
N THR A 198 -5.05 16.20 -7.62
CA THR A 198 -5.14 15.10 -6.66
C THR A 198 -4.26 13.90 -7.06
N ILE A 199 -4.06 13.68 -8.36
CA ILE A 199 -3.22 12.58 -8.86
C ILE A 199 -1.73 12.80 -8.50
N ARG A 200 -1.29 14.05 -8.30
CA ARG A 200 0.09 14.38 -7.90
C ARG A 200 0.41 13.98 -6.46
N GLU A 201 -0.59 13.81 -5.62
CA GLU A 201 -0.42 13.32 -4.25
C GLU A 201 0.02 11.84 -4.22
N GLY A 202 -0.03 11.16 -5.35
CA GLY A 202 0.42 9.80 -5.55
C GLY A 202 -0.71 8.78 -5.55
N LYS A 203 -0.37 7.57 -6.00
CA LYS A 203 -1.37 6.51 -6.20
C LYS A 203 -2.09 6.10 -4.92
N ALA A 204 -1.41 6.13 -3.78
CA ALA A 204 -1.99 5.75 -2.49
C ALA A 204 -3.10 6.72 -2.07
N ALA A 205 -2.95 8.02 -2.36
CA ALA A 205 -3.94 9.04 -2.03
C ALA A 205 -5.30 8.80 -2.73
N LEU A 206 -5.30 8.24 -3.94
CA LEU A 206 -6.53 7.89 -4.66
C LEU A 206 -7.33 6.76 -3.99
N PHE A 207 -6.69 5.98 -3.10
CA PHE A 207 -7.31 4.89 -2.34
C PHE A 207 -7.61 5.24 -0.89
N GLU A 208 -7.31 6.47 -0.45
CA GLU A 208 -7.76 6.98 0.82
C GLU A 208 -9.28 7.21 0.80
N GLU A 209 -9.94 7.05 1.95
CA GLU A 209 -11.41 7.04 2.08
C GLU A 209 -12.10 8.17 1.34
N ALA A 210 -11.61 9.41 1.51
CA ALA A 210 -12.23 10.60 0.92
C ALA A 210 -12.24 10.56 -0.61
N ASN A 211 -11.11 10.19 -1.24
CA ASN A 211 -10.99 10.10 -2.70
C ASN A 211 -11.59 8.80 -3.23
N TYR A 212 -11.38 7.69 -2.50
CA TYR A 212 -11.83 6.36 -2.90
C TYR A 212 -13.35 6.28 -3.07
N SER A 213 -14.12 6.84 -2.14
CA SER A 213 -15.58 6.86 -2.20
C SER A 213 -16.13 7.63 -3.40
N ILE A 214 -15.43 8.68 -3.83
CA ILE A 214 -15.78 9.45 -5.02
C ILE A 214 -15.38 8.70 -6.29
N ILE A 215 -14.15 8.18 -6.34
CA ILE A 215 -13.59 7.50 -7.52
C ILE A 215 -14.35 6.19 -7.79
N PHE A 216 -14.55 5.37 -6.76
CA PHE A 216 -15.19 4.07 -6.87
C PHE A 216 -16.64 4.08 -6.35
N ASP A 217 -17.40 5.11 -6.73
CA ASP A 217 -18.81 5.19 -6.40
C ASP A 217 -19.57 3.94 -6.90
N SER A 218 -20.31 3.33 -5.99
CA SER A 218 -21.06 2.10 -6.25
C SER A 218 -22.18 2.25 -7.27
N GLN A 219 -22.62 3.47 -7.55
CA GLN A 219 -23.67 3.75 -8.54
C GLN A 219 -23.14 3.80 -9.98
N ARG A 220 -21.82 3.93 -10.18
CA ARG A 220 -21.26 4.00 -11.53
C ARG A 220 -21.34 2.67 -12.25
N SER A 221 -21.68 2.76 -13.53
CA SER A 221 -21.73 1.61 -14.42
C SER A 221 -20.32 1.17 -14.85
N PRO A 222 -20.12 -0.10 -15.20
CA PRO A 222 -18.85 -0.55 -15.78
C PRO A 222 -18.47 0.20 -17.06
N HIS A 223 -19.43 0.58 -17.89
CA HIS A 223 -19.18 1.35 -19.11
C HIS A 223 -18.75 2.80 -18.82
N GLU A 224 -19.20 3.37 -17.72
CA GLU A 224 -18.74 4.68 -17.28
C GLU A 224 -17.26 4.64 -16.88
N PHE A 225 -16.84 3.64 -16.11
CA PHE A 225 -15.43 3.43 -15.79
C PHE A 225 -14.58 3.20 -17.04
N LEU A 226 -15.08 2.41 -18.00
CA LEU A 226 -14.38 2.19 -19.26
C LEU A 226 -14.31 3.45 -20.11
N THR A 227 -15.32 4.32 -20.04
CA THR A 227 -15.29 5.61 -20.73
C THR A 227 -14.14 6.46 -20.21
N TYR A 228 -13.98 6.61 -18.88
CA TYR A 228 -12.85 7.33 -18.28
C TYR A 228 -11.51 6.69 -18.65
N TYR A 229 -11.41 5.38 -18.56
CA TYR A 229 -10.21 4.64 -18.94
C TYR A 229 -9.80 4.93 -20.40
N TRP A 230 -10.74 4.91 -21.33
CA TRP A 230 -10.44 5.16 -22.73
C TRP A 230 -10.10 6.61 -23.03
N ILE A 231 -10.69 7.58 -22.34
CA ILE A 231 -10.30 8.99 -22.43
C ILE A 231 -8.81 9.13 -22.03
N ASP A 232 -8.41 8.62 -20.86
CA ASP A 232 -6.99 8.65 -20.42
C ASP A 232 -6.07 7.91 -21.40
N ARG A 233 -6.48 6.73 -21.88
CA ARG A 233 -5.64 5.96 -22.82
C ARG A 233 -5.38 6.70 -24.11
N ILE A 234 -6.37 7.39 -24.66
CA ILE A 234 -6.24 8.21 -25.86
C ILE A 234 -5.34 9.41 -25.59
N ALA A 235 -5.57 10.16 -24.50
CA ALA A 235 -4.75 11.29 -24.12
C ALA A 235 -3.29 10.88 -23.87
N ARG A 236 -3.08 9.75 -23.18
CA ARG A 236 -1.76 9.15 -22.93
C ARG A 236 -1.04 8.79 -24.24
N SER A 237 -1.74 8.22 -25.20
CA SER A 237 -1.14 7.87 -26.50
C SER A 237 -0.66 9.11 -27.27
N ARG A 238 -1.40 10.20 -27.18
CA ARG A 238 -1.08 11.49 -27.83
C ARG A 238 -0.01 12.30 -27.10
N SER A 239 0.30 11.98 -25.85
CA SER A 239 1.33 12.63 -25.05
C SER A 239 2.70 11.91 -25.11
N ARG A 240 2.80 10.73 -25.74
CA ARG A 240 4.04 9.98 -25.87
C ARG A 240 5.11 10.80 -26.59
N GLY A 241 6.35 10.75 -26.09
CA GLY A 241 7.47 11.50 -26.64
C GLY A 241 7.57 12.97 -26.20
N TYR A 242 6.62 13.45 -25.39
CA TYR A 242 6.62 14.83 -24.90
C TYR A 242 6.54 14.86 -23.36
N PRO A 243 7.68 14.88 -22.65
CA PRO A 243 7.70 14.85 -21.18
C PRO A 243 6.85 15.95 -20.51
N SER A 244 6.83 17.16 -21.08
CA SER A 244 6.01 18.29 -20.61
C SER A 244 4.49 18.04 -20.69
N ARG A 245 4.05 17.14 -21.56
CA ARG A 245 2.63 16.79 -21.72
C ARG A 245 2.19 15.67 -20.77
N TYR A 246 3.11 15.04 -20.05
CA TYR A 246 2.80 13.89 -19.21
C TYR A 246 1.78 14.22 -18.13
N TYR A 247 1.95 15.34 -17.43
CA TYR A 247 0.98 15.81 -16.43
C TYR A 247 -0.18 16.59 -17.04
N ALA A 248 0.05 17.28 -18.15
CA ALA A 248 -1.01 18.01 -18.85
C ALA A 248 -2.14 17.11 -19.37
N ARG A 249 -1.87 15.82 -19.62
CA ARG A 249 -2.88 14.87 -20.10
C ARG A 249 -4.08 14.76 -19.16
N TYR A 250 -3.89 14.80 -17.85
CA TYR A 250 -4.99 14.72 -16.89
C TYR A 250 -5.94 15.91 -16.97
N HIS A 251 -5.42 17.09 -17.29
CA HIS A 251 -6.25 18.27 -17.59
C HIS A 251 -6.99 18.10 -18.93
N VAL A 252 -6.37 17.44 -19.90
CA VAL A 252 -7.04 17.07 -21.16
C VAL A 252 -8.18 16.09 -20.89
N ASP A 253 -7.99 15.07 -20.04
CA ASP A 253 -9.01 14.12 -19.65
C ASP A 253 -10.22 14.83 -19.01
N ASN A 254 -9.96 15.76 -18.09
CA ASN A 254 -10.98 16.56 -17.44
C ASN A 254 -11.76 17.41 -18.45
N LEU A 255 -11.06 18.10 -19.34
CA LEU A 255 -11.68 18.92 -20.38
C LEU A 255 -12.54 18.07 -21.34
N VAL A 256 -12.00 16.96 -21.83
CA VAL A 256 -12.70 16.04 -22.72
C VAL A 256 -13.97 15.50 -22.04
N TRP A 257 -13.86 15.06 -20.78
CA TRP A 257 -15.03 14.62 -20.02
C TRP A 257 -16.05 15.74 -19.83
N THR A 258 -15.62 16.95 -19.50
CA THR A 258 -16.51 18.10 -19.34
C THR A 258 -17.31 18.37 -20.62
N LEU A 259 -16.66 18.29 -21.77
CA LEU A 259 -17.32 18.50 -23.07
C LEU A 259 -18.27 17.36 -23.44
N LEU A 260 -17.89 16.11 -23.16
CA LEU A 260 -18.63 14.92 -23.56
C LEU A 260 -19.66 14.47 -22.51
N SER A 261 -19.57 14.91 -21.26
CA SER A 261 -20.37 14.43 -20.14
C SER A 261 -21.87 14.55 -20.39
N LYS A 262 -22.32 15.66 -21.01
CA LYS A 262 -23.73 15.86 -21.35
C LYS A 262 -24.25 14.79 -22.31
N THR A 263 -23.45 14.42 -23.31
CA THR A 263 -23.78 13.37 -24.28
C THR A 263 -23.66 11.96 -23.71
N LEU A 264 -22.64 11.73 -22.87
CA LEU A 264 -22.30 10.42 -22.31
C LEU A 264 -22.97 10.12 -20.96
N ARG A 265 -23.88 10.98 -20.46
CA ARG A 265 -24.64 10.71 -19.23
C ARG A 265 -25.49 9.45 -19.31
N LYS A 266 -26.02 9.12 -20.48
CA LYS A 266 -26.83 7.90 -20.66
C LYS A 266 -25.92 6.69 -20.81
N HIS A 267 -26.20 5.64 -20.05
CA HIS A 267 -25.47 4.36 -20.11
C HIS A 267 -25.36 3.80 -21.53
N SER A 268 -26.41 3.89 -22.34
CA SER A 268 -26.39 3.46 -23.74
C SER A 268 -25.36 4.19 -24.60
N ASN A 269 -25.11 5.47 -24.33
CA ASN A 269 -24.11 6.26 -25.03
C ASN A 269 -22.69 5.91 -24.60
N GLN A 270 -22.50 5.63 -23.31
CA GLN A 270 -21.22 5.12 -22.80
C GLN A 270 -20.86 3.79 -23.44
N ALA A 271 -21.82 2.86 -23.50
CA ALA A 271 -21.62 1.57 -24.17
C ALA A 271 -21.28 1.74 -25.66
N ARG A 272 -21.98 2.61 -26.38
CA ARG A 272 -21.69 2.94 -27.79
C ARG A 272 -20.29 3.53 -27.97
N PHE A 273 -19.88 4.42 -27.09
CA PHE A 273 -18.56 5.02 -27.11
C PHE A 273 -17.46 3.97 -26.92
N VAL A 274 -17.58 3.11 -25.89
CA VAL A 274 -16.64 2.02 -25.63
C VAL A 274 -16.56 1.07 -26.84
N ASN A 275 -17.70 0.59 -27.35
CA ASN A 275 -17.75 -0.31 -28.50
C ASN A 275 -17.14 0.31 -29.76
N ALA A 276 -17.30 1.61 -29.99
CA ALA A 276 -16.69 2.30 -31.13
C ALA A 276 -15.15 2.32 -31.04
N ILE A 277 -14.61 2.51 -29.83
CA ILE A 277 -13.16 2.45 -29.60
C ILE A 277 -12.63 1.03 -29.77
N GLU A 278 -13.34 0.04 -29.25
CA GLU A 278 -12.96 -1.38 -29.39
C GLU A 278 -12.87 -1.82 -30.84
N ARG A 279 -13.84 -1.43 -31.67
CA ARG A 279 -13.81 -1.69 -33.12
C ARG A 279 -12.58 -1.08 -33.79
N ARG A 280 -12.30 0.21 -33.54
CA ARG A 280 -11.13 0.89 -34.10
C ARG A 280 -9.81 0.24 -33.68
N ASN A 281 -9.68 -0.17 -32.42
CA ASN A 281 -8.46 -0.83 -31.96
C ASN A 281 -8.28 -2.24 -32.56
N SER A 282 -9.36 -2.96 -32.88
CA SER A 282 -9.27 -4.24 -33.59
C SER A 282 -8.89 -4.07 -35.07
N GLU A 283 -9.10 -2.90 -35.65
CA GLU A 283 -8.74 -2.54 -37.03
C GLU A 283 -7.32 -1.98 -37.16
N GLY A 284 -6.52 -1.94 -36.07
CA GLY A 284 -5.09 -1.63 -36.11
C GLY A 284 -4.72 -0.17 -36.00
N TRP A 285 -5.45 0.62 -35.22
CA TRP A 285 -5.15 2.03 -34.92
C TRP A 285 -4.23 2.20 -33.71
#